data_2785e6e579ebd7e1642a2019f97a8a58
#
_entry.id   2785e6e579ebd7e1642a2019f97a8a58
#
_cell.length_a   1.000
_cell.length_b   1.000
_cell.length_c   1.000
_cell.angle_alpha   90.00
_cell.angle_beta   90.00
_cell.angle_gamma   90.00
#
_symmetry.space_group_name_H-M   'P 1'
#
loop_
_entity.id
_entity.type
_entity.pdbx_description
1 polymer ?
#
loop_
_entity_poly.entity_id
_entity_poly.type
_entity_poly.pdbx_seq_one_letter_code
_entity_poly.pdbx_strand_id
1 'polypeptide(L)'
;MLVVLGSPNFDSGELGPIAISRLDCCHDLFERKSLVLCTGGWGTHFNTAEHSHAHYAKAYLKRKGVPESAFLEFALSKNTVDDAVKTKTILAKLEAGALLTIITSDYHVERVKLIFGEILDGYVMKFIGAISNLEDKEYEVLLSHEKKAIATIQQNGLYY
;
A
#
# COMPACT_ATOMS: atom_id res chain seq x y z
N MET A 1 -10.36 7.90 4.62
CA MET A 1 -9.59 6.73 5.09
C MET A 1 -8.27 6.67 4.33
N LEU A 2 -7.17 6.35 5.01
CA LEU A 2 -5.84 6.18 4.40
C LEU A 2 -5.56 4.68 4.25
N VAL A 3 -5.17 4.25 3.06
CA VAL A 3 -4.73 2.88 2.77
C VAL A 3 -3.27 2.98 2.34
N VAL A 4 -2.35 2.47 3.13
CA VAL A 4 -0.92 2.50 2.83
C VAL A 4 -0.44 1.14 2.35
N LEU A 5 0.06 1.10 1.11
CA LEU A 5 0.53 -0.13 0.49
C LEU A 5 1.92 -0.50 1.02
N GLY A 6 2.08 -1.81 1.28
CA GLY A 6 3.36 -2.37 1.71
C GLY A 6 4.43 -2.34 0.62
N SER A 7 5.67 -2.47 1.03
CA SER A 7 6.85 -2.69 0.19
C SER A 7 7.81 -3.64 0.89
N PRO A 8 8.80 -4.23 0.20
CA PRO A 8 9.70 -5.20 0.82
C PRO A 8 10.38 -4.68 2.10
N ASN A 9 10.47 -5.56 3.10
CA ASN A 9 11.26 -5.37 4.31
C ASN A 9 12.67 -5.97 4.15
N PHE A 10 13.58 -5.58 5.04
CA PHE A 10 14.76 -6.39 5.32
C PHE A 10 14.38 -7.69 6.05
N ASP A 11 15.22 -8.72 5.97
CA ASP A 11 14.97 -10.02 6.62
C ASP A 11 14.82 -9.92 8.15
N SER A 12 15.39 -8.88 8.76
CA SER A 12 15.19 -8.53 10.16
C SER A 12 13.77 -8.04 10.51
N GLY A 13 12.94 -7.74 9.51
CA GLY A 13 11.66 -7.03 9.67
C GLY A 13 11.79 -5.50 9.68
N GLU A 14 12.99 -4.97 9.57
CA GLU A 14 13.21 -3.53 9.45
C GLU A 14 12.60 -3.01 8.14
N LEU A 15 11.92 -1.87 8.23
CA LEU A 15 11.29 -1.23 7.08
C LEU A 15 12.34 -0.56 6.18
N GLY A 16 12.28 -0.88 4.90
CA GLY A 16 13.15 -0.23 3.91
C GLY A 16 12.75 1.24 3.63
N PRO A 17 13.62 2.01 2.95
CA PRO A 17 13.39 3.43 2.66
C PRO A 17 12.07 3.70 1.93
N ILE A 18 11.69 2.83 1.00
CA ILE A 18 10.42 2.93 0.26
C ILE A 18 9.21 2.80 1.20
N ALA A 19 9.25 1.84 2.14
CA ALA A 19 8.19 1.69 3.14
C ALA A 19 8.09 2.93 4.02
N ILE A 20 9.23 3.42 4.51
CA ILE A 20 9.30 4.61 5.36
C ILE A 20 8.71 5.83 4.65
N SER A 21 9.08 6.07 3.38
CA SER A 21 8.56 7.19 2.59
C SER A 21 7.01 7.13 2.47
N ARG A 22 6.43 5.95 2.21
CA ARG A 22 4.97 5.77 2.16
C ARG A 22 4.32 6.03 3.51
N LEU A 23 4.94 5.56 4.58
CA LEU A 23 4.42 5.72 5.95
C LEU A 23 4.54 7.16 6.44
N ASP A 24 5.61 7.87 6.09
CA ASP A 24 5.75 9.29 6.37
C ASP A 24 4.68 10.10 5.64
N CYS A 25 4.45 9.82 4.36
CA CYS A 25 3.35 10.40 3.60
C CYS A 25 1.98 10.10 4.24
N CYS A 26 1.77 8.88 4.74
CA CYS A 26 0.55 8.52 5.45
C CYS A 26 0.40 9.31 6.75
N HIS A 27 1.46 9.47 7.52
CA HIS A 27 1.48 10.25 8.74
C HIS A 27 1.16 11.73 8.48
N ASP A 28 1.76 12.33 7.44
CA ASP A 28 1.56 13.74 7.09
C ASP A 28 0.12 14.03 6.62
N LEU A 29 -0.55 13.02 6.06
CA LEU A 29 -1.96 13.09 5.66
C LEU A 29 -2.93 12.69 6.77
N PHE A 30 -2.43 12.20 7.90
CA PHE A 30 -3.26 11.70 8.98
C PHE A 30 -3.95 12.85 9.72
N GLU A 31 -5.26 12.77 9.79
CA GLU A 31 -6.12 13.66 10.58
C GLU A 31 -6.77 12.88 11.72
N ARG A 32 -7.17 13.57 12.79
CA ARG A 32 -7.70 12.99 14.03
C ARG A 32 -8.84 11.98 13.84
N LYS A 33 -9.62 12.10 12.76
CA LYS A 33 -10.74 11.21 12.42
C LYS A 33 -10.40 10.21 11.32
N SER A 34 -9.19 10.19 10.83
CA SER A 34 -8.76 9.26 9.78
C SER A 34 -8.70 7.84 10.32
N LEU A 35 -9.16 6.88 9.51
CA LEU A 35 -8.83 5.48 9.69
C LEU A 35 -7.65 5.11 8.81
N VAL A 36 -6.82 4.19 9.27
CA VAL A 36 -5.60 3.73 8.59
C VAL A 36 -5.68 2.23 8.37
N LEU A 37 -5.53 1.80 7.12
CA LEU A 37 -5.38 0.42 6.71
C LEU A 37 -3.94 0.19 6.24
N CYS A 38 -3.20 -0.67 6.92
CA CYS A 38 -1.88 -1.12 6.48
C CYS A 38 -2.01 -2.43 5.69
N THR A 39 -1.38 -2.50 4.52
CA THR A 39 -1.34 -3.73 3.70
C THR A 39 0.02 -4.42 3.81
N GLY A 40 0.08 -5.68 3.36
CA GLY A 40 1.30 -6.47 3.30
C GLY A 40 1.42 -7.54 4.40
N GLY A 41 1.49 -8.79 3.96
CA GLY A 41 1.71 -9.97 4.80
C GLY A 41 3.15 -10.45 4.72
N TRP A 42 3.32 -11.67 4.21
CA TRP A 42 4.60 -12.37 4.02
C TRP A 42 4.80 -12.80 2.58
N GLY A 43 6.05 -13.02 2.19
CA GLY A 43 6.44 -13.55 0.88
C GLY A 43 7.95 -13.58 0.74
N THR A 44 8.49 -14.53 -0.04
CA THR A 44 9.92 -14.80 -0.19
C THR A 44 10.75 -13.59 -0.63
N HIS A 45 10.16 -12.69 -1.44
CA HIS A 45 10.83 -11.46 -1.92
C HIS A 45 10.16 -10.19 -1.38
N PHE A 46 9.38 -10.32 -0.29
CA PHE A 46 8.63 -9.22 0.26
C PHE A 46 8.88 -9.04 1.76
N ASN A 47 8.60 -10.06 2.55
CA ASN A 47 8.79 -10.03 4.01
C ASN A 47 8.91 -11.47 4.52
N THR A 48 10.09 -11.83 4.99
CA THR A 48 10.40 -13.15 5.56
C THR A 48 10.51 -13.10 7.09
N ALA A 49 10.31 -11.92 7.69
CA ALA A 49 10.42 -11.69 9.13
C ALA A 49 9.25 -12.33 9.91
N GLU A 50 9.37 -12.35 11.25
CA GLU A 50 8.43 -12.97 12.17
C GLU A 50 7.00 -12.39 12.05
N HIS A 51 6.87 -11.06 11.95
CA HIS A 51 5.58 -10.39 11.84
C HIS A 51 5.29 -9.95 10.40
N SER A 52 4.02 -9.72 10.08
CA SER A 52 3.60 -9.19 8.78
C SER A 52 4.18 -7.80 8.52
N HIS A 53 4.36 -7.42 7.24
CA HIS A 53 4.74 -6.04 6.90
C HIS A 53 3.78 -5.02 7.52
N ALA A 54 2.47 -5.27 7.43
CA ALA A 54 1.45 -4.40 8.02
C ALA A 54 1.62 -4.20 9.54
N HIS A 55 2.12 -5.20 10.26
CA HIS A 55 2.45 -5.08 11.68
C HIS A 55 3.59 -4.07 11.91
N TYR A 56 4.68 -4.19 11.16
CA TYR A 56 5.81 -3.24 11.26
C TYR A 56 5.42 -1.84 10.84
N ALA A 57 4.60 -1.71 9.78
CA ALA A 57 4.06 -0.44 9.31
C ALA A 57 3.20 0.25 10.39
N LYS A 58 2.29 -0.49 11.02
CA LYS A 58 1.49 0.01 12.15
C LYS A 58 2.37 0.43 13.32
N ALA A 59 3.36 -0.39 13.69
CA ALA A 59 4.28 -0.06 14.78
C ALA A 59 5.06 1.23 14.50
N TYR A 60 5.46 1.47 13.25
CA TYR A 60 6.11 2.71 12.83
C TYR A 60 5.18 3.92 12.99
N LEU A 61 3.96 3.86 12.46
CA LEU A 61 2.99 4.95 12.55
C LEU A 61 2.58 5.25 14.00
N LYS A 62 2.48 4.22 14.86
CA LYS A 62 2.23 4.41 16.30
C LYS A 62 3.37 5.19 16.98
N ARG A 63 4.62 4.89 16.67
CA ARG A 63 5.77 5.67 17.18
C ARG A 63 5.74 7.12 16.72
N LYS A 64 5.14 7.40 15.56
CA LYS A 64 4.89 8.75 15.05
C LYS A 64 3.66 9.45 15.65
N GLY A 65 2.92 8.77 16.52
CA GLY A 65 1.77 9.36 17.24
C GLY A 65 0.40 9.03 16.68
N VAL A 66 0.29 8.16 15.67
CA VAL A 66 -1.02 7.67 15.20
C VAL A 66 -1.63 6.75 16.29
N PRO A 67 -2.83 7.06 16.80
CA PRO A 67 -3.42 6.31 17.91
C PRO A 67 -3.84 4.90 17.50
N GLU A 68 -3.80 3.94 18.41
CA GLU A 68 -4.21 2.55 18.19
C GLU A 68 -5.62 2.44 17.57
N SER A 69 -6.55 3.26 18.05
CA SER A 69 -7.94 3.28 17.60
C SER A 69 -8.16 3.72 16.16
N ALA A 70 -7.12 4.30 15.51
CA ALA A 70 -7.19 4.70 14.11
C ALA A 70 -6.97 3.52 13.15
N PHE A 71 -6.39 2.41 13.61
CA PHE A 71 -6.05 1.30 12.73
C PHE A 71 -7.18 0.31 12.56
N LEU A 72 -7.41 -0.06 11.30
CA LEU A 72 -8.24 -1.20 10.92
C LEU A 72 -7.47 -2.52 11.01
N GLU A 73 -8.16 -3.64 10.80
CA GLU A 73 -7.52 -4.93 10.62
C GLU A 73 -6.55 -4.89 9.43
N PHE A 74 -5.50 -5.72 9.44
CA PHE A 74 -4.49 -5.73 8.39
C PHE A 74 -4.98 -6.39 7.11
N ALA A 75 -4.68 -5.80 5.96
CA ALA A 75 -4.76 -6.48 4.68
C ALA A 75 -3.47 -7.30 4.46
N LEU A 76 -3.45 -8.55 4.91
CA LEU A 76 -2.27 -9.44 4.85
C LEU A 76 -2.05 -9.98 3.44
N SER A 77 -1.68 -9.11 2.55
CA SER A 77 -1.53 -9.32 1.10
C SER A 77 -0.14 -9.83 0.71
N LYS A 78 -0.03 -10.40 -0.49
CA LYS A 78 1.21 -10.92 -1.08
C LYS A 78 1.67 -10.13 -2.30
N ASN A 79 0.79 -9.33 -2.89
CA ASN A 79 1.04 -8.51 -4.07
C ASN A 79 -0.04 -7.42 -4.20
N THR A 80 0.10 -6.52 -5.17
CA THR A 80 -0.80 -5.37 -5.34
C THR A 80 -2.25 -5.74 -5.67
N VAL A 81 -2.48 -6.84 -6.38
CA VAL A 81 -3.84 -7.34 -6.65
C VAL A 81 -4.48 -7.82 -5.34
N ASP A 82 -3.74 -8.58 -4.55
CA ASP A 82 -4.19 -9.05 -3.25
C ASP A 82 -4.37 -7.90 -2.24
N ASP A 83 -3.58 -6.81 -2.35
CA ASP A 83 -3.81 -5.56 -1.59
C ASP A 83 -5.23 -5.03 -1.84
N ALA A 84 -5.62 -4.91 -3.11
CA ALA A 84 -6.93 -4.37 -3.49
C ALA A 84 -8.07 -5.31 -3.06
N VAL A 85 -7.95 -6.62 -3.30
CA VAL A 85 -8.97 -7.63 -2.91
C VAL A 85 -9.20 -7.63 -1.40
N LYS A 86 -8.14 -7.66 -0.60
CA LYS A 86 -8.25 -7.65 0.86
C LYS A 86 -8.73 -6.31 1.40
N THR A 87 -8.31 -5.21 0.79
CA THR A 87 -8.86 -3.88 1.10
C THR A 87 -10.37 -3.88 0.87
N LYS A 88 -10.87 -4.35 -0.29
CA LYS A 88 -12.31 -4.46 -0.57
C LYS A 88 -13.05 -5.27 0.48
N THR A 89 -12.48 -6.41 0.88
CA THR A 89 -13.07 -7.30 1.92
C THR A 89 -13.20 -6.58 3.28
N ILE A 90 -12.20 -5.79 3.66
CA ILE A 90 -12.22 -5.02 4.92
C ILE A 90 -13.24 -3.90 4.83
N LEU A 91 -13.26 -3.17 3.71
CA LEU A 91 -14.19 -2.06 3.48
C LEU A 91 -15.65 -2.51 3.49
N ALA A 92 -15.96 -3.71 3.01
CA ALA A 92 -17.32 -4.25 3.00
C ALA A 92 -17.92 -4.42 4.41
N LYS A 93 -17.10 -4.40 5.47
CA LYS A 93 -17.51 -4.45 6.87
C LYS A 93 -17.76 -3.07 7.48
N LEU A 94 -17.45 -2.00 6.75
CA LEU A 94 -17.59 -0.62 7.20
C LEU A 94 -18.82 0.02 6.54
N GLU A 95 -19.32 1.10 7.15
CA GLU A 95 -20.40 1.89 6.54
C GLU A 95 -19.93 2.50 5.21
N ALA A 96 -20.81 2.48 4.20
CA ALA A 96 -20.53 2.95 2.87
C ALA A 96 -20.23 4.46 2.82
N GLY A 97 -19.39 4.91 1.87
CA GLY A 97 -19.24 6.32 1.50
C GLY A 97 -17.94 6.99 1.90
N ALA A 98 -16.95 6.24 2.44
CA ALA A 98 -15.65 6.83 2.77
C ALA A 98 -14.81 7.10 1.52
N LEU A 99 -14.26 8.33 1.39
CA LEU A 99 -13.18 8.62 0.44
C LEU A 99 -11.94 7.84 0.86
N LEU A 100 -11.39 7.04 -0.07
CA LEU A 100 -10.16 6.29 0.12
C LEU A 100 -8.98 7.10 -0.43
N THR A 101 -7.94 7.27 0.37
CA THR A 101 -6.67 7.80 -0.09
C THR A 101 -5.67 6.65 -0.12
N ILE A 102 -5.34 6.18 -1.32
CA ILE A 102 -4.41 5.07 -1.56
C ILE A 102 -3.01 5.64 -1.67
N ILE A 103 -2.11 5.22 -0.78
CA ILE A 103 -0.74 5.73 -0.68
C ILE A 103 0.21 4.63 -1.14
N THR A 104 1.02 4.93 -2.12
CA THR A 104 2.06 4.06 -2.69
C THR A 104 3.28 4.89 -3.08
N SER A 105 4.26 4.35 -3.79
CA SER A 105 5.39 5.11 -4.31
C SER A 105 5.02 5.79 -5.63
N ASP A 106 5.70 6.89 -5.93
CA ASP A 106 5.53 7.70 -7.13
C ASP A 106 5.61 6.88 -8.43
N TYR A 107 6.59 6.00 -8.57
CA TYR A 107 6.75 5.13 -9.75
C TYR A 107 5.65 4.06 -9.87
N HIS A 108 4.94 3.73 -8.78
CA HIS A 108 3.97 2.63 -8.72
C HIS A 108 2.50 3.07 -8.88
N VAL A 109 2.23 4.37 -8.85
CA VAL A 109 0.86 4.95 -8.84
C VAL A 109 0.01 4.45 -10.00
N GLU A 110 0.54 4.42 -11.22
CA GLU A 110 -0.26 4.08 -12.40
C GLU A 110 -0.74 2.61 -12.38
N ARG A 111 0.11 1.68 -11.93
CA ARG A 111 -0.30 0.28 -11.78
C ARG A 111 -1.33 0.10 -10.65
N VAL A 112 -1.16 0.82 -9.56
CA VAL A 112 -2.11 0.81 -8.44
C VAL A 112 -3.48 1.38 -8.87
N LYS A 113 -3.51 2.47 -9.63
CA LYS A 113 -4.76 3.03 -10.20
C LYS A 113 -5.50 2.01 -11.05
N LEU A 114 -4.77 1.31 -11.93
CA LEU A 114 -5.35 0.29 -12.80
C LEU A 114 -5.98 -0.84 -11.99
N ILE A 115 -5.24 -1.39 -11.01
CA ILE A 115 -5.67 -2.54 -10.20
C ILE A 115 -6.81 -2.15 -9.24
N PHE A 116 -6.62 -1.08 -8.47
CA PHE A 116 -7.61 -0.65 -7.49
C PHE A 116 -8.88 -0.11 -8.16
N GLY A 117 -8.73 0.56 -9.31
CA GLY A 117 -9.86 1.06 -10.10
C GLY A 117 -10.79 -0.06 -10.58
N GLU A 118 -10.22 -1.21 -10.97
CA GLU A 118 -11.02 -2.38 -11.39
C GLU A 118 -11.62 -3.11 -10.18
N ILE A 119 -10.82 -3.39 -9.16
CA ILE A 119 -11.25 -4.23 -8.03
C ILE A 119 -12.20 -3.48 -7.08
N LEU A 120 -11.92 -2.21 -6.81
CA LEU A 120 -12.73 -1.35 -5.93
C LEU A 120 -13.69 -0.46 -6.73
N ASP A 121 -14.22 -0.96 -7.84
CA ASP A 121 -15.26 -0.26 -8.58
C ASP A 121 -16.42 0.14 -7.64
N GLY A 122 -16.88 1.38 -7.75
CA GLY A 122 -17.89 1.98 -6.87
C GLY A 122 -17.33 2.71 -5.64
N TYR A 123 -16.03 2.68 -5.36
CA TYR A 123 -15.41 3.49 -4.32
C TYR A 123 -14.80 4.78 -4.89
N VAL A 124 -14.94 5.89 -4.16
CA VAL A 124 -14.27 7.14 -4.50
C VAL A 124 -12.83 7.09 -3.99
N MET A 125 -11.85 7.15 -4.88
CA MET A 125 -10.45 7.00 -4.55
C MET A 125 -9.60 8.18 -4.99
N LYS A 126 -8.66 8.57 -4.12
CA LYS A 126 -7.55 9.46 -4.42
C LYS A 126 -6.24 8.66 -4.31
N PHE A 127 -5.34 8.81 -5.27
CA PHE A 127 -4.05 8.12 -5.27
C PHE A 127 -2.93 9.11 -5.02
N ILE A 128 -2.00 8.77 -4.13
CA ILE A 128 -0.85 9.58 -3.77
C ILE A 128 0.41 8.73 -3.90
N GLY A 129 1.35 9.25 -4.68
CA GLY A 129 2.69 8.70 -4.81
C GLY A 129 3.64 9.38 -3.83
N ALA A 130 4.07 8.67 -2.80
CA ALA A 130 5.16 9.12 -1.95
C ALA A 130 6.46 9.14 -2.75
N ILE A 131 7.25 10.20 -2.59
CA ILE A 131 8.54 10.34 -3.28
C ILE A 131 9.48 9.25 -2.76
N SER A 132 9.99 8.42 -3.66
CA SER A 132 10.79 7.25 -3.30
C SER A 132 12.25 7.58 -2.93
N ASN A 133 12.74 8.77 -3.26
CA ASN A 133 14.12 9.23 -3.00
C ASN A 133 15.20 8.22 -3.44
N LEU A 134 14.96 7.56 -4.57
CA LEU A 134 15.89 6.59 -5.18
C LEU A 134 16.89 7.30 -6.09
N GLU A 135 18.04 6.67 -6.29
CA GLU A 135 18.97 7.08 -7.35
C GLU A 135 18.30 6.92 -8.73
N ASP A 136 18.60 7.82 -9.67
CA ASP A 136 17.94 7.86 -11.00
C ASP A 136 17.94 6.48 -11.69
N LYS A 137 19.05 5.76 -11.61
CA LYS A 137 19.19 4.44 -12.22
C LYS A 137 18.26 3.38 -11.60
N GLU A 138 18.11 3.39 -10.28
CA GLU A 138 17.18 2.48 -9.58
C GLU A 138 15.74 2.84 -9.91
N TYR A 139 15.42 4.13 -9.93
CA TYR A 139 14.10 4.63 -10.27
C TYR A 139 13.70 4.20 -11.69
N GLU A 140 14.60 4.36 -12.68
CA GLU A 140 14.33 3.93 -14.07
C GLU A 140 14.08 2.43 -14.19
N VAL A 141 14.82 1.60 -13.45
CA VAL A 141 14.61 0.14 -13.42
C VAL A 141 13.21 -0.20 -12.90
N LEU A 142 12.80 0.41 -11.79
CA LEU A 142 11.47 0.20 -11.22
C LEU A 142 10.37 0.69 -12.16
N LEU A 143 10.55 1.88 -12.75
CA LEU A 143 9.59 2.43 -13.70
C LEU A 143 9.44 1.55 -14.95
N SER A 144 10.54 0.97 -15.44
CA SER A 144 10.50 0.01 -16.56
C SER A 144 9.75 -1.26 -16.19
N HIS A 145 9.94 -1.77 -14.96
CA HIS A 145 9.19 -2.91 -14.44
C HIS A 145 7.68 -2.61 -14.36
N GLU A 146 7.32 -1.44 -13.84
CA GLU A 146 5.92 -1.01 -13.76
C GLU A 146 5.25 -0.91 -15.13
N LYS A 147 5.93 -0.32 -16.12
CA LYS A 147 5.42 -0.24 -17.50
C LYS A 147 5.14 -1.62 -18.10
N LYS A 148 6.04 -2.59 -17.90
CA LYS A 148 5.84 -3.97 -18.36
C LYS A 148 4.66 -4.64 -17.66
N ALA A 149 4.55 -4.47 -16.34
CA ALA A 149 3.45 -5.04 -15.56
C ALA A 149 2.10 -4.45 -15.99
N ILE A 150 2.02 -3.13 -16.22
CA ILE A 150 0.81 -2.47 -16.73
C ILE A 150 0.43 -3.02 -18.11
N ALA A 151 1.38 -3.12 -19.04
CA ALA A 151 1.12 -3.67 -20.38
C ALA A 151 0.60 -5.11 -20.30
N THR A 152 1.16 -5.93 -19.41
CA THR A 152 0.68 -7.31 -19.18
C THR A 152 -0.76 -7.35 -18.65
N ILE A 153 -1.10 -6.49 -17.70
CA ILE A 153 -2.47 -6.38 -17.17
C ILE A 153 -3.44 -5.93 -18.26
N GLN A 154 -3.07 -4.91 -19.06
CA GLN A 154 -3.91 -4.42 -20.14
C GLN A 154 -4.16 -5.46 -21.23
N GLN A 155 -3.20 -6.33 -21.49
CA GLN A 155 -3.30 -7.39 -22.48
C GLN A 155 -4.11 -8.60 -21.99
N ASN A 156 -3.92 -9.02 -20.73
CA ASN A 156 -4.41 -10.29 -20.20
C ASN A 156 -5.54 -10.12 -19.18
N GLY A 157 -5.81 -8.91 -18.70
CA GLY A 157 -6.72 -8.66 -17.58
C GLY A 157 -6.08 -8.93 -16.22
N LEU A 158 -6.87 -8.74 -15.16
CA LEU A 158 -6.51 -9.10 -13.78
C LEU A 158 -7.07 -10.49 -13.44
N TYR A 159 -6.28 -11.28 -12.71
CA TYR A 159 -6.69 -12.55 -12.14
C TYR A 159 -6.69 -12.43 -10.62
N TYR A 160 -7.87 -12.56 -9.98
CA TYR A 160 -8.06 -12.45 -8.52
C TYR A 160 -9.25 -13.26 -8.00
#